data_8871853001047a897efb2cd5cff15115
#
_entry.id   8871853001047a897efb2cd5cff15115
#
_cell.length_a   1.000
_cell.length_b   1.000
_cell.length_c   1.000
_cell.angle_alpha   90.00
_cell.angle_beta   90.00
_cell.angle_gamma   90.00
#
_symmetry.space_group_name_H-M   'P 1'
#
loop_
_entity.id
_entity.type
_entity.pdbx_description
1 polymer ?
#
loop_
_entity_poly.entity_id
_entity_poly.type
_entity_poly.pdbx_seq_one_letter_code
_entity_poly.pdbx_strand_id
1 'polypeptide(L)'
;MNAARCFGQATVLLTAISIARAFGLSGPTVISAGLLTALLMLIAWRDGATAADLGLAREDMRAGVRYGVGAFGLVLLILVAIALIPGTNSFLDDSRADISGGRLIYELTISIVLLTAIPEEFAFRGVLLGSGVRLWGPWRASLITSALFGLWHIVPTLHTMSDNRAISSASNNFAGQVLLVTGTVVATFIAGLVFSWLRLRSRSLIAPILAHIATNGLALLIAWFVAH
;
A
#
# COMPACT_ATOMS: atom_id res chain seq x y z
N MET A 1 9.53 -15.25 -18.49
CA MET A 1 10.05 -14.48 -17.34
C MET A 1 11.06 -15.30 -16.55
N ASN A 2 12.26 -14.76 -16.28
CA ASN A 2 13.18 -15.33 -15.28
C ASN A 2 12.68 -14.92 -13.89
N ALA A 3 11.77 -15.71 -13.34
CA ALA A 3 11.03 -15.36 -12.13
C ALA A 3 11.94 -15.18 -10.89
N ALA A 4 12.96 -16.03 -10.73
CA ALA A 4 13.86 -15.96 -9.58
C ALA A 4 14.70 -14.67 -9.58
N ARG A 5 15.26 -14.31 -10.76
CA ARG A 5 16.02 -13.09 -10.90
C ARG A 5 15.15 -11.86 -10.74
N CYS A 6 13.97 -11.85 -11.34
CA CYS A 6 13.00 -10.76 -11.22
C CYS A 6 12.60 -10.52 -9.75
N PHE A 7 12.20 -11.58 -9.04
CA PHE A 7 11.84 -11.50 -7.63
C PHE A 7 13.00 -11.01 -6.76
N GLY A 8 14.19 -11.58 -6.94
CA GLY A 8 15.38 -11.22 -6.16
C GLY A 8 15.79 -9.75 -6.36
N GLN A 9 15.86 -9.29 -7.61
CA GLN A 9 16.23 -7.91 -7.92
C GLN A 9 15.19 -6.90 -7.40
N ALA A 10 13.89 -7.20 -7.54
CA ALA A 10 12.83 -6.36 -6.99
C ALA A 10 12.89 -6.27 -5.46
N THR A 11 13.13 -7.40 -4.78
CA THR A 11 13.29 -7.44 -3.32
C THR A 11 14.49 -6.61 -2.87
N VAL A 12 15.65 -6.77 -3.52
CA VAL A 12 16.85 -5.99 -3.21
C VAL A 12 16.60 -4.49 -3.40
N LEU A 13 15.95 -4.09 -4.49
CA LEU A 13 15.61 -2.68 -4.75
C LEU A 13 14.70 -2.10 -3.67
N LEU A 14 13.64 -2.80 -3.30
CA LEU A 14 12.71 -2.36 -2.27
C LEU A 14 13.40 -2.26 -0.90
N THR A 15 14.24 -3.24 -0.55
CA THR A 15 15.02 -3.21 0.68
C THR A 15 15.98 -2.02 0.71
N ALA A 16 16.70 -1.78 -0.39
CA ALA A 16 17.61 -0.63 -0.50
C ALA A 16 16.88 0.71 -0.33
N ILE A 17 15.70 0.86 -0.93
CA ILE A 17 14.88 2.07 -0.76
C ILE A 17 14.37 2.21 0.68
N SER A 18 13.93 1.12 1.32
CA SER A 18 13.52 1.15 2.74
C SER A 18 14.67 1.59 3.64
N ILE A 19 15.87 1.06 3.41
CA ILE A 19 17.08 1.45 4.16
C ILE A 19 17.39 2.94 3.90
N ALA A 20 17.40 3.38 2.65
CA ALA A 20 17.65 4.78 2.32
C ALA A 20 16.66 5.73 3.01
N ARG A 21 15.37 5.36 3.06
CA ARG A 21 14.34 6.10 3.80
C ARG A 21 14.62 6.14 5.29
N ALA A 22 15.01 5.02 5.90
CA ALA A 22 15.33 4.94 7.32
C ALA A 22 16.47 5.89 7.73
N PHE A 23 17.42 6.13 6.83
CA PHE A 23 18.54 7.07 7.04
C PHE A 23 18.28 8.50 6.53
N GLY A 24 17.03 8.81 6.12
CA GLY A 24 16.68 10.14 5.59
C GLY A 24 17.31 10.46 4.24
N LEU A 25 17.81 9.46 3.51
CA LEU A 25 18.46 9.62 2.20
C LEU A 25 17.45 9.60 1.04
N SER A 26 16.15 9.59 1.33
CA SER A 26 15.11 9.65 0.31
C SER A 26 14.99 11.09 -0.22
N GLY A 27 15.12 11.23 -1.53
CA GLY A 27 14.79 12.48 -2.22
C GLY A 27 13.28 12.78 -2.21
N PRO A 28 12.83 13.85 -2.92
CA PRO A 28 11.42 14.18 -3.04
C PRO A 28 10.56 12.97 -3.42
N THR A 29 9.43 12.79 -2.77
CA THR A 29 8.55 11.61 -2.91
C THR A 29 8.17 11.31 -4.38
N VAL A 30 7.93 12.36 -5.16
CA VAL A 30 7.62 12.24 -6.61
C VAL A 30 8.75 11.55 -7.37
N ILE A 31 9.99 11.98 -7.14
CA ILE A 31 11.17 11.42 -7.81
C ILE A 31 11.40 9.99 -7.36
N SER A 32 11.31 9.71 -6.07
CA SER A 32 11.54 8.37 -5.52
C SER A 32 10.48 7.37 -5.98
N ALA A 33 9.21 7.75 -6.03
CA ALA A 33 8.12 6.90 -6.52
C ALA A 33 8.24 6.62 -8.03
N GLY A 34 8.55 7.65 -8.81
CA GLY A 34 8.78 7.52 -10.26
C GLY A 34 9.98 6.63 -10.57
N LEU A 35 11.10 6.84 -9.89
CA LEU A 35 12.32 6.05 -10.06
C LEU A 35 12.11 4.59 -9.67
N LEU A 36 11.46 4.34 -8.53
CA LEU A 36 11.09 2.98 -8.10
C LEU A 36 10.28 2.27 -9.18
N THR A 37 9.21 2.91 -9.66
CA THR A 37 8.33 2.31 -10.68
C THR A 37 9.09 2.04 -11.98
N ALA A 38 9.91 2.98 -12.43
CA ALA A 38 10.72 2.83 -13.65
C ALA A 38 11.74 1.69 -13.53
N LEU A 39 12.44 1.58 -12.40
CA LEU A 39 13.41 0.50 -12.17
C LEU A 39 12.73 -0.86 -12.07
N LEU A 40 11.58 -0.97 -11.40
CA LEU A 40 10.81 -2.20 -11.35
C LEU A 40 10.28 -2.60 -12.73
N MET A 41 9.85 -1.65 -13.55
CA MET A 41 9.41 -1.89 -14.92
C MET A 41 10.59 -2.40 -15.77
N LEU A 42 11.77 -1.80 -15.62
CA LEU A 42 12.98 -2.25 -16.30
C LEU A 42 13.39 -3.67 -15.90
N ILE A 43 13.35 -4.00 -14.60
CA ILE A 43 13.62 -5.36 -14.08
C ILE A 43 12.63 -6.35 -14.69
N ALA A 44 11.34 -6.06 -14.62
CA ALA A 44 10.30 -6.94 -15.14
C ALA A 44 10.45 -7.15 -16.66
N TRP A 45 10.70 -6.09 -17.42
CA TRP A 45 10.92 -6.15 -18.86
C TRP A 45 12.16 -6.98 -19.23
N ARG A 46 13.31 -6.71 -18.59
CA ARG A 46 14.56 -7.47 -18.83
C ARG A 46 14.42 -8.95 -18.54
N ASP A 47 13.60 -9.31 -17.56
CA ASP A 47 13.37 -10.69 -17.16
C ASP A 47 12.21 -11.34 -17.91
N GLY A 48 11.64 -10.66 -18.91
CA GLY A 48 10.63 -11.16 -19.82
C GLY A 48 9.24 -11.33 -19.19
N ALA A 49 8.85 -10.44 -18.26
CA ALA A 49 7.51 -10.40 -17.70
C ALA A 49 6.52 -9.91 -18.77
N THR A 50 5.39 -10.60 -18.89
CA THR A 50 4.29 -10.19 -19.75
C THR A 50 3.32 -9.26 -19.03
N ALA A 51 2.45 -8.55 -19.78
CA ALA A 51 1.39 -7.74 -19.17
C ALA A 51 0.47 -8.59 -18.26
N ALA A 52 0.20 -9.84 -18.61
CA ALA A 52 -0.58 -10.76 -17.78
C ALA A 52 0.13 -11.11 -16.46
N ASP A 53 1.45 -11.33 -16.49
CA ASP A 53 2.24 -11.57 -15.27
C ASP A 53 2.12 -10.40 -14.30
N LEU A 54 2.15 -9.18 -14.84
CA LEU A 54 2.08 -7.94 -14.07
C LEU A 54 0.65 -7.51 -13.71
N GLY A 55 -0.39 -8.18 -14.26
CA GLY A 55 -1.80 -7.79 -14.06
C GLY A 55 -2.24 -6.56 -14.85
N LEU A 56 -1.58 -6.31 -15.96
CA LEU A 56 -1.84 -5.19 -16.86
C LEU A 56 -2.49 -5.62 -18.18
N ALA A 57 -2.93 -6.88 -18.28
CA ALA A 57 -3.60 -7.41 -19.47
C ALA A 57 -4.95 -6.70 -19.68
N ARG A 58 -5.21 -6.24 -20.91
CA ARG A 58 -6.40 -5.45 -21.24
C ARG A 58 -7.70 -6.23 -21.07
N GLU A 59 -7.68 -7.52 -21.37
CA GLU A 59 -8.82 -8.43 -21.22
C GLU A 59 -9.31 -8.56 -19.77
N ASP A 60 -8.44 -8.36 -18.78
CA ASP A 60 -8.74 -8.48 -17.37
C ASP A 60 -9.17 -7.14 -16.71
N MET A 61 -9.08 -6.01 -17.43
CA MET A 61 -9.38 -4.69 -16.86
C MET A 61 -10.82 -4.57 -16.35
N ARG A 62 -11.79 -5.15 -17.09
CA ARG A 62 -13.20 -5.11 -16.69
C ARG A 62 -13.44 -5.86 -15.38
N ALA A 63 -12.79 -7.02 -15.20
CA ALA A 63 -12.83 -7.74 -13.94
C ALA A 63 -12.14 -6.93 -12.84
N GLY A 64 -10.98 -6.31 -13.14
CA GLY A 64 -10.27 -5.42 -12.23
C GLY A 64 -11.14 -4.30 -11.67
N VAL A 65 -11.84 -3.58 -12.54
CA VAL A 65 -12.76 -2.51 -12.14
C VAL A 65 -13.90 -3.05 -11.26
N ARG A 66 -14.54 -4.16 -11.66
CA ARG A 66 -15.66 -4.74 -10.89
C ARG A 66 -15.26 -5.15 -9.48
N TYR A 67 -14.15 -5.87 -9.33
CA TYR A 67 -13.64 -6.27 -8.02
C TYR A 67 -13.14 -5.07 -7.21
N GLY A 68 -12.47 -4.11 -7.86
CA GLY A 68 -11.96 -2.92 -7.22
C GLY A 68 -13.06 -1.99 -6.70
N VAL A 69 -14.10 -1.75 -7.49
CA VAL A 69 -15.28 -0.96 -7.05
C VAL A 69 -16.02 -1.66 -5.92
N GLY A 70 -16.15 -3.00 -5.97
CA GLY A 70 -16.73 -3.76 -4.86
C GLY A 70 -15.91 -3.64 -3.57
N ALA A 71 -14.58 -3.74 -3.67
CA ALA A 71 -13.69 -3.55 -2.52
C ALA A 71 -13.72 -2.11 -1.99
N PHE A 72 -13.73 -1.11 -2.89
CA PHE A 72 -13.86 0.30 -2.53
C PHE A 72 -15.16 0.56 -1.75
N GLY A 73 -16.29 0.06 -2.25
CA GLY A 73 -17.59 0.19 -1.57
C GLY A 73 -17.60 -0.50 -0.20
N LEU A 74 -16.97 -1.67 -0.08
CA LEU A 74 -16.86 -2.37 1.21
C LEU A 74 -16.03 -1.58 2.21
N VAL A 75 -14.88 -1.03 1.81
CA VAL A 75 -14.05 -0.18 2.67
C VAL A 75 -14.82 1.06 3.10
N LEU A 76 -15.53 1.72 2.17
CA LEU A 76 -16.39 2.87 2.49
C LEU A 76 -17.43 2.51 3.56
N LEU A 77 -18.15 1.39 3.38
CA LEU A 77 -19.15 0.93 4.35
C LEU A 77 -18.55 0.68 5.74
N ILE A 78 -17.39 0.03 5.80
CA ILE A 78 -16.69 -0.24 7.06
C ILE A 78 -16.29 1.08 7.75
N LEU A 79 -15.68 2.01 7.02
CA LEU A 79 -15.23 3.28 7.59
C LEU A 79 -16.39 4.16 8.04
N VAL A 80 -17.49 4.20 7.28
CA VAL A 80 -18.72 4.91 7.69
C VAL A 80 -19.31 4.25 8.94
N ALA A 81 -19.37 2.94 8.99
CA ALA A 81 -19.86 2.23 10.19
C ALA A 81 -19.00 2.56 11.42
N ILE A 82 -17.67 2.58 11.29
CA ILE A 82 -16.76 2.99 12.38
C ILE A 82 -17.04 4.44 12.78
N ALA A 83 -17.17 5.37 11.84
CA ALA A 83 -17.43 6.78 12.15
C ALA A 83 -18.77 7.03 12.86
N LEU A 84 -19.75 6.14 12.68
CA LEU A 84 -21.06 6.23 13.34
C LEU A 84 -21.09 5.60 14.73
N ILE A 85 -20.07 4.85 15.15
CA ILE A 85 -20.00 4.26 16.48
C ILE A 85 -19.56 5.32 17.51
N PRO A 86 -20.35 5.61 18.58
CA PRO A 86 -19.94 6.55 19.61
C PRO A 86 -18.61 6.12 20.26
N GLY A 87 -17.69 7.07 20.43
CA GLY A 87 -16.40 6.85 21.09
C GLY A 87 -15.26 6.40 20.17
N THR A 88 -15.51 6.18 18.88
CA THR A 88 -14.44 5.86 17.90
C THR A 88 -13.79 7.11 17.29
N ASN A 89 -14.29 8.30 17.56
CA ASN A 89 -13.78 9.56 17.01
C ASN A 89 -12.28 9.79 17.31
N SER A 90 -11.79 9.27 18.44
CA SER A 90 -10.37 9.37 18.79
C SER A 90 -9.44 8.62 17.82
N PHE A 91 -9.93 7.58 17.14
CA PHE A 91 -9.19 6.89 16.09
C PHE A 91 -9.15 7.66 14.77
N LEU A 92 -10.09 8.59 14.60
CA LEU A 92 -10.21 9.48 13.45
C LEU A 92 -9.53 10.84 13.67
N ASP A 93 -9.08 11.14 14.90
CA ASP A 93 -8.32 12.35 15.26
C ASP A 93 -6.87 12.21 14.77
N ASP A 94 -6.68 12.49 13.50
CA ASP A 94 -5.41 12.41 12.80
C ASP A 94 -4.95 13.82 12.39
N SER A 95 -3.84 14.29 12.97
CA SER A 95 -3.29 15.62 12.66
C SER A 95 -2.93 15.81 11.18
N ARG A 96 -2.74 14.71 10.43
CA ARG A 96 -2.56 14.78 8.98
C ARG A 96 -3.82 15.23 8.24
N ALA A 97 -4.98 15.19 8.90
CA ALA A 97 -6.25 15.68 8.37
C ALA A 97 -6.50 17.18 8.65
N ASP A 98 -5.69 17.83 9.51
CA ASP A 98 -5.73 19.27 9.75
C ASP A 98 -5.02 20.01 8.61
N ILE A 99 -5.61 19.97 7.43
CA ILE A 99 -5.08 20.52 6.18
C ILE A 99 -6.16 21.27 5.42
N SER A 100 -5.74 22.24 4.61
CA SER A 100 -6.67 22.97 3.72
C SER A 100 -7.32 22.05 2.68
N GLY A 101 -8.52 22.40 2.20
CA GLY A 101 -9.20 21.63 1.14
C GLY A 101 -8.37 21.47 -0.13
N GLY A 102 -7.57 22.48 -0.52
CA GLY A 102 -6.65 22.36 -1.66
C GLY A 102 -5.54 21.31 -1.41
N ARG A 103 -5.02 21.25 -0.19
CA ARG A 103 -4.04 20.23 0.21
C ARG A 103 -4.69 18.84 0.24
N LEU A 104 -5.92 18.72 0.74
CA LEU A 104 -6.67 17.46 0.73
C LEU A 104 -6.83 16.92 -0.69
N ILE A 105 -7.22 17.77 -1.66
CA ILE A 105 -7.33 17.34 -3.07
C ILE A 105 -5.99 16.82 -3.59
N TYR A 106 -4.88 17.50 -3.29
CA TYR A 106 -3.54 17.03 -3.67
C TYR A 106 -3.23 15.66 -3.05
N GLU A 107 -3.50 15.48 -1.75
CA GLU A 107 -3.26 14.20 -1.07
C GLU A 107 -4.10 13.07 -1.68
N LEU A 108 -5.39 13.30 -1.91
CA LEU A 108 -6.30 12.30 -2.45
C LEU A 108 -6.03 11.92 -3.91
N THR A 109 -5.55 12.87 -4.73
CA THR A 109 -5.40 12.65 -6.19
C THR A 109 -3.97 12.35 -6.61
N ILE A 110 -2.98 13.02 -6.03
CA ILE A 110 -1.57 12.89 -6.40
C ILE A 110 -0.83 11.98 -5.42
N SER A 111 -0.82 12.34 -4.13
CA SER A 111 0.02 11.67 -3.14
C SER A 111 -0.42 10.21 -2.95
N ILE A 112 -1.69 9.98 -2.65
CA ILE A 112 -2.21 8.63 -2.40
C ILE A 112 -2.26 7.81 -3.69
N VAL A 113 -2.77 8.37 -4.79
CA VAL A 113 -2.96 7.62 -6.03
C VAL A 113 -1.65 7.37 -6.75
N LEU A 114 -0.94 8.45 -7.10
CA LEU A 114 0.21 8.37 -8.01
C LEU A 114 1.53 8.07 -7.30
N LEU A 115 1.69 8.52 -6.04
CA LEU A 115 2.96 8.41 -5.34
C LEU A 115 2.98 7.26 -4.32
N THR A 116 1.81 6.69 -3.99
CA THR A 116 1.70 5.59 -3.02
C THR A 116 1.04 4.35 -3.65
N ALA A 117 -0.26 4.38 -3.91
CA ALA A 117 -1.02 3.18 -4.28
C ALA A 117 -0.53 2.54 -5.58
N ILE A 118 -0.35 3.30 -6.65
CA ILE A 118 0.12 2.76 -7.94
C ILE A 118 1.53 2.17 -7.83
N PRO A 119 2.56 2.88 -7.31
CA PRO A 119 3.91 2.34 -7.18
C PRO A 119 3.98 1.10 -6.28
N GLU A 120 3.28 1.12 -5.15
CA GLU A 120 3.30 0.00 -4.21
C GLU A 120 2.57 -1.22 -4.75
N GLU A 121 1.37 -1.06 -5.34
CA GLU A 121 0.67 -2.20 -5.93
C GLU A 121 1.42 -2.75 -7.15
N PHE A 122 2.07 -1.90 -7.95
CA PHE A 122 2.92 -2.36 -9.04
C PHE A 122 4.12 -3.16 -8.51
N ALA A 123 4.76 -2.71 -7.43
CA ALA A 123 5.87 -3.42 -6.81
C ALA A 123 5.44 -4.77 -6.23
N PHE A 124 4.43 -4.76 -5.36
CA PHE A 124 4.06 -5.93 -4.56
C PHE A 124 3.13 -6.90 -5.30
N ARG A 125 2.11 -6.40 -6.04
CA ARG A 125 1.09 -7.24 -6.72
C ARG A 125 1.35 -7.39 -8.23
N GLY A 126 2.13 -6.48 -8.81
CA GLY A 126 2.65 -6.63 -10.16
C GLY A 126 3.89 -7.52 -10.19
N VAL A 127 5.02 -6.96 -9.78
CA VAL A 127 6.33 -7.58 -10.00
C VAL A 127 6.59 -8.73 -9.02
N LEU A 128 6.51 -8.50 -7.71
CA LEU A 128 6.81 -9.53 -6.70
C LEU A 128 5.80 -10.68 -6.75
N LEU A 129 4.50 -10.41 -6.69
CA LEU A 129 3.49 -11.47 -6.73
C LEU A 129 3.52 -12.21 -8.06
N GLY A 130 3.62 -11.49 -9.20
CA GLY A 130 3.67 -12.12 -10.52
C GLY A 130 4.86 -13.08 -10.67
N SER A 131 6.05 -12.67 -10.24
CA SER A 131 7.23 -13.55 -10.25
C SER A 131 7.14 -14.64 -9.18
N GLY A 132 6.64 -14.34 -7.99
CA GLY A 132 6.46 -15.30 -6.91
C GLY A 132 5.48 -16.42 -7.25
N VAL A 133 4.39 -16.12 -7.94
CA VAL A 133 3.43 -17.15 -8.41
C VAL A 133 4.09 -18.18 -9.33
N ARG A 134 4.99 -17.74 -10.19
CA ARG A 134 5.76 -18.65 -11.07
C ARG A 134 6.77 -19.49 -10.32
N LEU A 135 7.25 -19.04 -9.16
CA LEU A 135 8.23 -19.76 -8.33
C LEU A 135 7.58 -20.75 -7.38
N TRP A 136 6.50 -20.36 -6.71
CA TRP A 136 5.99 -21.08 -5.54
C TRP A 136 4.48 -21.31 -5.57
N GLY A 137 3.82 -20.87 -6.64
CA GLY A 137 2.36 -20.89 -6.73
C GLY A 137 1.68 -19.76 -5.97
N PRO A 138 0.36 -19.59 -6.17
CA PRO A 138 -0.36 -18.40 -5.72
C PRO A 138 -0.39 -18.22 -4.19
N TRP A 139 -0.57 -19.30 -3.44
CA TRP A 139 -0.68 -19.24 -1.99
C TRP A 139 0.60 -18.78 -1.30
N ARG A 140 1.72 -19.46 -1.61
CA ARG A 140 3.02 -19.11 -1.02
C ARG A 140 3.49 -17.72 -1.45
N ALA A 141 3.28 -17.38 -2.72
CA ALA A 141 3.61 -16.05 -3.22
C ALA A 141 2.82 -14.97 -2.48
N SER A 142 1.51 -15.16 -2.26
CA SER A 142 0.68 -14.21 -1.50
C SER A 142 1.19 -14.03 -0.07
N LEU A 143 1.53 -15.10 0.63
CA LEU A 143 2.09 -15.02 1.99
C LEU A 143 3.41 -14.24 2.03
N ILE A 144 4.35 -14.59 1.14
CA ILE A 144 5.69 -13.98 1.12
C ILE A 144 5.59 -12.50 0.75
N THR A 145 4.86 -12.16 -0.31
CA THR A 145 4.76 -10.76 -0.76
C THR A 145 3.97 -9.90 0.21
N SER A 146 2.98 -10.46 0.92
CA SER A 146 2.26 -9.75 1.97
C SER A 146 3.12 -9.53 3.21
N ALA A 147 3.99 -10.49 3.57
CA ALA A 147 4.96 -10.30 4.64
C ALA A 147 5.95 -9.18 4.31
N LEU A 148 6.48 -9.18 3.07
CA LEU A 148 7.34 -8.09 2.61
C LEU A 148 6.61 -6.73 2.61
N PHE A 149 5.32 -6.71 2.26
CA PHE A 149 4.50 -5.51 2.32
C PHE A 149 4.29 -5.02 3.75
N GLY A 150 4.08 -5.92 4.71
CA GLY A 150 4.05 -5.58 6.12
C GLY A 150 5.36 -4.95 6.60
N LEU A 151 6.49 -5.58 6.29
CA LEU A 151 7.82 -5.08 6.66
C LEU A 151 8.15 -3.73 5.99
N TRP A 152 7.67 -3.49 4.77
CA TRP A 152 7.79 -2.21 4.07
C TRP A 152 7.22 -1.04 4.88
N HIS A 153 6.19 -1.28 5.71
CA HIS A 153 5.52 -0.26 6.50
C HIS A 153 6.22 0.09 7.82
N ILE A 154 7.30 -0.61 8.21
CA ILE A 154 8.05 -0.29 9.43
C ILE A 154 8.57 1.16 9.38
N VAL A 155 9.30 1.51 8.31
CA VAL A 155 9.93 2.84 8.20
C VAL A 155 8.89 3.97 8.12
N PRO A 156 7.85 3.92 7.26
CA PRO A 156 6.78 4.91 7.27
C PRO A 156 6.12 5.06 8.64
N THR A 157 5.83 3.95 9.34
CA THR A 157 5.22 3.99 10.68
C THR A 157 6.09 4.73 11.69
N LEU A 158 7.39 4.46 11.71
CA LEU A 158 8.33 5.15 12.60
C LEU A 158 8.37 6.66 12.34
N HIS A 159 8.21 7.10 11.10
CA HIS A 159 8.23 8.51 10.75
C HIS A 159 6.90 9.22 11.08
N THR A 160 5.77 8.51 11.10
CA THR A 160 4.44 9.09 11.32
C THR A 160 3.88 8.87 12.72
N MET A 161 4.65 8.24 13.62
CA MET A 161 4.21 7.98 15.00
C MET A 161 3.82 9.24 15.78
N SER A 162 4.47 10.36 15.51
CA SER A 162 4.20 11.65 16.16
C SER A 162 2.98 12.37 15.62
N ASP A 163 2.50 11.98 14.43
CA ASP A 163 1.51 12.77 13.68
C ASP A 163 0.07 12.51 14.17
N ASN A 164 -0.21 11.40 14.84
CA ASN A 164 -1.50 11.09 15.39
C ASN A 164 -1.47 11.14 16.92
N ARG A 165 -2.37 11.94 17.54
CA ARG A 165 -2.39 12.15 19.00
C ARG A 165 -2.64 10.87 19.79
N ALA A 166 -3.57 10.02 19.35
CA ALA A 166 -3.84 8.75 20.00
C ALA A 166 -2.64 7.80 19.91
N ILE A 167 -1.99 7.79 18.75
CA ILE A 167 -0.78 6.98 18.48
C ILE A 167 0.42 7.52 19.26
N SER A 168 0.65 8.84 19.28
CA SER A 168 1.76 9.45 19.99
C SER A 168 1.66 9.21 21.49
N SER A 169 0.45 9.27 22.06
CA SER A 169 0.25 8.95 23.49
C SER A 169 0.52 7.48 23.80
N ALA A 170 0.14 6.56 22.90
CA ALA A 170 0.40 5.12 23.04
C ALA A 170 1.89 4.77 22.81
N SER A 171 2.62 5.57 22.05
CA SER A 171 4.04 5.33 21.70
C SER A 171 5.05 6.07 22.60
N ASN A 172 4.61 6.62 23.73
CA ASN A 172 5.46 7.38 24.68
C ASN A 172 6.59 6.55 25.32
N ASN A 173 6.56 5.24 25.19
CA ASN A 173 7.60 4.35 25.69
C ASN A 173 7.94 3.28 24.63
N PHE A 174 9.08 2.60 24.83
CA PHE A 174 9.58 1.59 23.91
C PHE A 174 8.57 0.46 23.64
N ALA A 175 7.86 -0.01 24.67
CA ALA A 175 6.86 -1.08 24.52
C ALA A 175 5.68 -0.64 23.63
N GLY A 176 5.19 0.58 23.81
CA GLY A 176 4.16 1.17 22.97
C GLY A 176 4.60 1.33 21.52
N GLN A 177 5.82 1.77 21.27
CA GLN A 177 6.39 1.86 19.92
C GLN A 177 6.45 0.48 19.24
N VAL A 178 6.96 -0.54 19.95
CA VAL A 178 7.01 -1.92 19.44
C VAL A 178 5.62 -2.44 19.14
N LEU A 179 4.65 -2.21 20.03
CA LEU A 179 3.26 -2.65 19.82
C LEU A 179 2.65 -1.99 18.58
N LEU A 180 2.87 -0.69 18.41
CA LEU A 180 2.35 0.06 17.26
C LEU A 180 2.96 -0.43 15.94
N VAL A 181 4.29 -0.55 15.87
CA VAL A 181 4.98 -1.05 14.68
C VAL A 181 4.51 -2.47 14.35
N THR A 182 4.46 -3.34 15.36
CA THR A 182 4.00 -4.73 15.16
C THR A 182 2.54 -4.76 14.69
N GLY A 183 1.67 -3.96 15.30
CA GLY A 183 0.26 -3.82 14.90
C GLY A 183 0.13 -3.36 13.44
N THR A 184 0.90 -2.35 13.03
CA THR A 184 0.92 -1.87 11.65
C THR A 184 1.43 -2.95 10.68
N VAL A 185 2.51 -3.66 11.02
CA VAL A 185 3.04 -4.76 10.19
C VAL A 185 2.00 -5.86 10.01
N VAL A 186 1.31 -6.24 11.08
CA VAL A 186 0.24 -7.27 11.03
C VAL A 186 -0.95 -6.77 10.20
N ALA A 187 -1.41 -5.55 10.43
CA ALA A 187 -2.54 -4.98 9.69
C ALA A 187 -2.24 -4.86 8.19
N THR A 188 -1.05 -4.37 7.84
CA THR A 188 -0.62 -4.25 6.43
C THR A 188 -0.30 -5.60 5.79
N PHE A 189 0.15 -6.59 6.56
CA PHE A 189 0.25 -7.99 6.10
C PHE A 189 -1.13 -8.54 5.72
N ILE A 190 -2.14 -8.35 6.59
CA ILE A 190 -3.52 -8.80 6.31
C ILE A 190 -4.10 -8.06 5.10
N ALA A 191 -3.94 -6.74 5.02
CA ALA A 191 -4.32 -5.97 3.83
C ALA A 191 -3.60 -6.50 2.58
N GLY A 192 -2.32 -6.85 2.73
CA GLY A 192 -1.50 -7.48 1.70
C GLY A 192 -2.09 -8.78 1.15
N LEU A 193 -2.61 -9.64 2.02
CA LEU A 193 -3.31 -10.87 1.61
C LEU A 193 -4.60 -10.57 0.85
N VAL A 194 -5.39 -9.60 1.31
CA VAL A 194 -6.62 -9.17 0.64
C VAL A 194 -6.30 -8.60 -0.75
N PHE A 195 -5.28 -7.74 -0.86
CA PHE A 195 -4.87 -7.16 -2.13
C PHE A 195 -4.31 -8.21 -3.09
N SER A 196 -3.56 -9.21 -2.58
CA SER A 196 -3.09 -10.34 -3.36
C SER A 196 -4.24 -11.21 -3.86
N TRP A 197 -5.25 -11.45 -3.02
CA TRP A 197 -6.46 -12.15 -3.41
C TRP A 197 -7.24 -11.39 -4.51
N LEU A 198 -7.44 -10.07 -4.35
CA LEU A 198 -8.07 -9.23 -5.37
C LEU A 198 -7.31 -9.29 -6.70
N ARG A 199 -5.96 -9.19 -6.66
CA ARG A 199 -5.10 -9.29 -7.83
C ARG A 199 -5.24 -10.64 -8.55
N LEU A 200 -5.18 -11.73 -7.79
CA LEU A 200 -5.27 -13.09 -8.34
C LEU A 200 -6.68 -13.40 -8.86
N ARG A 201 -7.72 -12.95 -8.17
CA ARG A 201 -9.12 -13.21 -8.53
C ARG A 201 -9.56 -12.42 -9.75
N SER A 202 -9.15 -11.16 -9.85
CA SER A 202 -9.46 -10.29 -10.99
C SER A 202 -8.45 -10.40 -12.13
N ARG A 203 -7.28 -10.98 -11.89
CA ARG A 203 -6.10 -10.99 -12.77
C ARG A 203 -5.57 -9.59 -13.12
N SER A 204 -6.03 -8.55 -12.44
CA SER A 204 -5.74 -7.15 -12.76
C SER A 204 -5.20 -6.39 -11.56
N LEU A 205 -4.25 -5.48 -11.77
CA LEU A 205 -3.77 -4.53 -10.77
C LEU A 205 -4.81 -3.47 -10.40
N ILE A 206 -5.80 -3.22 -11.24
CA ILE A 206 -6.84 -2.21 -10.97
C ILE A 206 -7.58 -2.53 -9.67
N ALA A 207 -7.88 -3.80 -9.40
CA ALA A 207 -8.62 -4.19 -8.21
C ALA A 207 -7.89 -3.84 -6.89
N PRO A 208 -6.63 -4.26 -6.66
CA PRO A 208 -5.92 -3.89 -5.45
C PRO A 208 -5.56 -2.39 -5.41
N ILE A 209 -5.30 -1.73 -6.54
CA ILE A 209 -5.07 -0.27 -6.57
C ILE A 209 -6.31 0.47 -6.05
N LEU A 210 -7.52 0.15 -6.51
CA LEU A 210 -8.75 0.78 -6.04
C LEU A 210 -9.02 0.49 -4.56
N ALA A 211 -8.74 -0.73 -4.09
CA ALA A 211 -8.84 -1.07 -2.67
C ALA A 211 -7.83 -0.29 -1.82
N HIS A 212 -6.59 -0.13 -2.29
CA HIS A 212 -5.55 0.64 -1.61
C HIS A 212 -5.90 2.13 -1.55
N ILE A 213 -6.39 2.70 -2.66
CA ILE A 213 -6.89 4.08 -2.68
C ILE A 213 -8.05 4.25 -1.69
N ALA A 214 -8.96 3.27 -1.60
CA ALA A 214 -10.07 3.33 -0.66
C ALA A 214 -9.58 3.32 0.79
N THR A 215 -8.65 2.42 1.15
CA THR A 215 -8.15 2.34 2.53
C THR A 215 -7.43 3.60 2.98
N ASN A 216 -6.60 4.20 2.12
CA ASN A 216 -5.84 5.40 2.47
C ASN A 216 -6.65 6.68 2.24
N GLY A 217 -7.31 6.80 1.08
CA GLY A 217 -8.00 8.02 0.70
C GLY A 217 -9.29 8.27 1.48
N LEU A 218 -10.13 7.24 1.67
CA LEU A 218 -11.36 7.38 2.45
C LEU A 218 -11.07 7.61 3.93
N ALA A 219 -10.03 6.96 4.49
CA ALA A 219 -9.63 7.18 5.86
C ALA A 219 -9.22 8.65 6.08
N LEU A 220 -8.38 9.21 5.20
CA LEU A 220 -7.99 10.62 5.26
C LEU A 220 -9.19 11.57 5.06
N LEU A 221 -10.06 11.25 4.10
CA LEU A 221 -11.25 12.07 3.82
C LEU A 221 -12.21 12.13 5.01
N ILE A 222 -12.48 10.98 5.64
CA ILE A 222 -13.35 10.92 6.82
C ILE A 222 -12.70 11.64 8.02
N ALA A 223 -11.40 11.44 8.25
CA ALA A 223 -10.67 12.14 9.29
C ALA A 223 -10.73 13.66 9.07
N TRP A 224 -10.61 14.13 7.83
CA TRP A 224 -10.72 15.54 7.48
C TRP A 224 -12.12 16.10 7.82
N PHE A 225 -13.19 15.39 7.50
CA PHE A 225 -14.57 15.83 7.86
C PHE A 225 -14.83 15.80 9.36
N VAL A 226 -14.14 14.94 10.11
CA VAL A 226 -14.25 14.92 11.58
C VAL A 226 -13.47 16.08 12.22
N ALA A 227 -12.39 16.54 11.59
CA ALA A 227 -11.54 17.63 12.08
C ALA A 227 -12.09 19.04 11.75
N HIS A 228 -13.01 19.19 10.77
CA HIS A 228 -13.57 20.46 10.28
C HIS A 228 -15.08 20.51 10.43
#